data_9bd95b63410f49fb97c42e04a76aa719
#
_entry.id   9bd95b63410f49fb97c42e04a76aa719
#
_cell.length_a   1.000
_cell.length_b   1.000
_cell.length_c   1.000
_cell.angle_alpha   90.00
_cell.angle_beta   90.00
_cell.angle_gamma   90.00
#
_symmetry.space_group_name_H-M   'P 1'
#
loop_
_entity.id
_entity.type
_entity.pdbx_description
1 polymer ?
#
loop_
_entity_poly.entity_id
_entity_poly.type
_entity_poly.pdbx_seq_one_letter_code
_entity_poly.pdbx_strand_id
1 'polypeptide(L)'
;LLDPGVSGSPGDASLRVAPTGTGLALSVGAGRAYARGYMIAVTGTETVTLAAANASLPRTDRVVVRFDPALNAGTLTVVPGNPGATAAPALTITDTGVFDLALASVTVAAGQTTLSATDVTDERVYLGNVWTTPTRPGTTRNPTSPVRGRSLGFNLTLGAYEFWDGSTWQLLVPAAPTWATLTGKPSTSTLDGRTITVSDNAPAAGTGATGDIWLEY
;
A
#
# COMPACT_ATOMS: atom_id res chain seq x y z
N LEU A 1 15.10 5.45 8.54
CA LEU A 1 13.94 6.23 9.00
C LEU A 1 12.70 5.46 8.62
N LEU A 2 11.78 5.25 9.56
CA LEU A 2 10.47 4.66 9.24
C LEU A 2 9.67 5.66 8.42
N ASP A 3 8.99 5.21 7.37
CA ASP A 3 8.04 6.03 6.64
C ASP A 3 6.94 6.52 7.58
N PRO A 4 6.44 7.76 7.40
CA PRO A 4 5.33 8.26 8.19
C PRO A 4 4.07 7.45 7.92
N GLY A 5 3.32 7.14 8.97
CA GLY A 5 2.10 6.36 8.81
C GLY A 5 1.39 6.02 10.10
N VAL A 6 0.21 5.45 9.96
CA VAL A 6 -0.61 4.92 11.04
C VAL A 6 -0.17 3.49 11.38
N SER A 7 -0.08 3.18 12.67
CA SER A 7 0.15 1.81 13.13
C SER A 7 -1.12 1.00 12.96
N GLY A 8 -1.05 -0.06 12.18
CA GLY A 8 -2.20 -0.92 11.90
C GLY A 8 -2.21 -1.43 10.47
N SER A 9 -3.36 -1.88 10.04
CA SER A 9 -3.61 -2.43 8.71
C SER A 9 -4.86 -1.81 8.07
N PRO A 10 -4.96 -1.79 6.75
CA PRO A 10 -6.17 -1.33 6.09
C PRO A 10 -7.42 -2.06 6.60
N GLY A 11 -8.45 -1.29 6.91
CA GLY A 11 -9.71 -1.82 7.42
C GLY A 11 -9.84 -1.87 8.94
N ASP A 12 -8.73 -1.73 9.71
CA ASP A 12 -8.82 -1.68 11.17
C ASP A 12 -9.34 -0.32 11.69
N ALA A 13 -9.59 -0.24 13.00
CA ALA A 13 -10.13 0.94 13.65
C ALA A 13 -9.07 1.99 14.03
N SER A 14 -7.77 1.69 13.87
CA SER A 14 -6.67 2.57 14.29
C SER A 14 -6.72 3.92 13.57
N LEU A 15 -6.99 5.00 14.30
CA LEU A 15 -7.18 6.37 13.80
C LEU A 15 -8.20 6.48 12.65
N ARG A 16 -9.18 5.58 12.61
CA ARG A 16 -10.24 5.62 11.61
C ARG A 16 -11.15 6.80 11.86
N VAL A 17 -11.40 7.57 10.81
CA VAL A 17 -12.34 8.68 10.83
C VAL A 17 -13.71 8.18 10.36
N ALA A 18 -14.75 8.49 11.13
CA ALA A 18 -16.13 8.15 10.78
C ALA A 18 -17.11 9.26 11.25
N PRO A 19 -18.23 9.45 10.55
CA PRO A 19 -19.26 10.40 11.02
C PRO A 19 -19.84 9.93 12.36
N THR A 20 -20.16 10.90 13.22
CA THR A 20 -20.85 10.60 14.50
C THR A 20 -22.35 10.37 14.32
N GLY A 21 -22.89 10.70 13.13
CA GLY A 21 -24.33 10.68 12.85
C GLY A 21 -25.06 11.94 13.28
N THR A 22 -24.38 12.90 13.89
CA THR A 22 -24.95 14.19 14.32
C THR A 22 -24.09 15.35 13.87
N GLY A 23 -24.71 16.32 13.19
CA GLY A 23 -24.01 17.51 12.72
C GLY A 23 -22.86 17.21 11.77
N LEU A 24 -21.92 18.14 11.71
CA LEU A 24 -20.67 17.99 10.94
C LEU A 24 -19.53 17.49 11.86
N ALA A 25 -19.83 16.55 12.72
CA ALA A 25 -18.88 15.96 13.66
C ALA A 25 -18.41 14.59 13.20
N LEU A 26 -17.13 14.33 13.43
CA LEU A 26 -16.43 13.10 13.09
C LEU A 26 -15.83 12.51 14.35
N SER A 27 -15.89 11.19 14.48
CA SER A 27 -15.14 10.44 15.47
C SER A 27 -13.84 9.95 14.86
N VAL A 28 -12.74 10.02 15.61
CA VAL A 28 -11.45 9.42 15.28
C VAL A 28 -11.15 8.33 16.29
N GLY A 29 -10.99 7.12 15.84
CA GLY A 29 -10.74 5.96 16.68
C GLY A 29 -9.39 6.04 17.39
N ALA A 30 -9.24 5.30 18.49
CA ALA A 30 -7.97 5.12 19.17
C ALA A 30 -6.92 4.52 18.21
N GLY A 31 -5.65 4.91 18.38
CA GLY A 31 -4.57 4.42 17.52
C GLY A 31 -3.28 5.18 17.71
N ARG A 32 -2.28 4.85 16.89
CA ARG A 32 -0.97 5.49 16.91
C ARG A 32 -0.57 5.91 15.51
N ALA A 33 0.07 7.06 15.42
CA ALA A 33 0.70 7.56 14.20
C ALA A 33 2.18 7.86 14.47
N TYR A 34 2.99 7.69 13.44
CA TYR A 34 4.43 7.92 13.49
C TYR A 34 4.83 8.82 12.33
N ALA A 35 5.64 9.83 12.62
CA ALA A 35 6.30 10.63 11.60
C ALA A 35 7.61 11.17 12.15
N ARG A 36 8.69 11.05 11.38
CA ARG A 36 10.00 11.65 11.67
C ARG A 36 10.56 11.37 13.07
N GLY A 37 10.31 10.18 13.60
CA GLY A 37 10.75 9.79 14.94
C GLY A 37 9.80 10.20 16.07
N TYR A 38 8.73 10.93 15.77
CA TYR A 38 7.66 11.21 16.73
C TYR A 38 6.58 10.14 16.67
N MET A 39 6.00 9.84 17.83
CA MET A 39 4.81 9.00 17.96
C MET A 39 3.70 9.82 18.61
N ILE A 40 2.52 9.80 18.00
CA ILE A 40 1.30 10.28 18.62
C ILE A 40 0.42 9.08 18.93
N ALA A 41 -0.11 9.04 20.16
CA ALA A 41 -1.08 8.05 20.58
C ALA A 41 -2.40 8.74 20.94
N VAL A 42 -3.45 8.34 20.24
CA VAL A 42 -4.84 8.64 20.58
C VAL A 42 -5.36 7.46 21.40
N THR A 43 -5.55 7.65 22.69
CA THR A 43 -5.83 6.55 23.63
C THR A 43 -7.31 6.19 23.71
N GLY A 44 -8.19 7.05 23.24
CA GLY A 44 -9.64 6.86 23.17
C GLY A 44 -10.21 7.38 21.86
N THR A 45 -11.51 7.28 21.69
CA THR A 45 -12.18 7.94 20.57
C THR A 45 -12.23 9.44 20.82
N GLU A 46 -11.71 10.22 19.87
CA GLU A 46 -11.78 11.66 19.89
C GLU A 46 -12.78 12.18 18.87
N THR A 47 -13.36 13.35 19.14
CA THR A 47 -14.31 14.00 18.22
C THR A 47 -13.68 15.26 17.65
N VAL A 48 -13.74 15.39 16.32
CA VAL A 48 -13.39 16.62 15.61
C VAL A 48 -14.63 17.13 14.87
N THR A 49 -14.81 18.46 14.87
CA THR A 49 -15.98 19.10 14.25
C THR A 49 -15.53 19.98 13.10
N LEU A 50 -16.17 19.81 11.95
CA LEU A 50 -15.95 20.64 10.78
C LEU A 50 -16.68 21.98 10.94
N ALA A 51 -16.19 23.02 10.29
CA ALA A 51 -16.90 24.28 10.19
C ALA A 51 -18.25 24.11 9.48
N ALA A 52 -19.21 24.99 9.73
CA ALA A 52 -20.50 24.99 9.06
C ALA A 52 -20.36 24.95 7.53
N ALA A 53 -21.25 24.23 6.86
CA ALA A 53 -21.27 24.17 5.40
C ALA A 53 -21.55 25.57 4.82
N ASN A 54 -20.91 25.88 3.69
CA ASN A 54 -21.31 27.05 2.91
C ASN A 54 -22.69 26.81 2.30
N ALA A 55 -23.52 27.83 2.26
CA ALA A 55 -24.90 27.69 1.78
C ALA A 55 -25.01 27.30 0.31
N SER A 56 -24.03 27.66 -0.53
CA SER A 56 -24.12 27.55 -1.99
C SER A 56 -22.98 26.73 -2.61
N LEU A 57 -21.86 26.57 -1.93
CA LEU A 57 -20.67 25.96 -2.49
C LEU A 57 -20.22 24.76 -1.65
N PRO A 58 -19.99 23.60 -2.26
CA PRO A 58 -19.38 22.45 -1.58
C PRO A 58 -17.90 22.72 -1.31
N ARG A 59 -17.31 21.97 -0.39
CA ARG A 59 -15.87 21.95 -0.14
C ARG A 59 -15.42 20.54 0.27
N THR A 60 -14.14 20.31 0.24
CA THR A 60 -13.55 19.10 0.81
C THR A 60 -12.57 19.49 1.90
N ASP A 61 -12.84 19.09 3.15
CA ASP A 61 -11.96 19.29 4.31
C ASP A 61 -11.04 18.06 4.46
N ARG A 62 -9.94 18.19 5.20
CA ARG A 62 -9.05 17.07 5.50
C ARG A 62 -8.83 16.93 6.99
N VAL A 63 -8.97 15.73 7.53
CA VAL A 63 -8.61 15.38 8.90
C VAL A 63 -7.20 14.83 8.89
N VAL A 64 -6.34 15.41 9.73
CA VAL A 64 -4.92 15.05 9.81
C VAL A 64 -4.48 14.83 11.25
N VAL A 65 -3.44 14.02 11.42
CA VAL A 65 -2.58 14.12 12.61
C VAL A 65 -1.47 15.11 12.27
N ARG A 66 -1.41 16.20 12.99
CA ARG A 66 -0.39 17.24 12.84
C ARG A 66 0.70 17.07 13.87
N PHE A 67 1.92 16.88 13.42
CA PHE A 67 3.13 16.88 14.24
C PHE A 67 3.76 18.26 14.18
N ASP A 68 3.94 18.86 15.34
CA ASP A 68 4.60 20.15 15.46
C ASP A 68 5.82 20.03 16.39
N PRO A 69 7.03 19.96 15.82
CA PRO A 69 8.26 19.85 16.60
C PRO A 69 8.53 21.05 17.49
N ALA A 70 8.10 22.25 17.08
CA ALA A 70 8.32 23.46 17.87
C ALA A 70 7.49 23.45 19.17
N LEU A 71 6.32 22.85 19.12
CA LEU A 71 5.45 22.66 20.28
C LEU A 71 5.68 21.33 21.00
N ASN A 72 6.53 20.46 20.44
CA ASN A 72 6.70 19.06 20.86
C ASN A 72 5.34 18.37 21.04
N ALA A 73 4.43 18.61 20.11
CA ALA A 73 3.05 18.16 20.19
C ALA A 73 2.58 17.49 18.92
N GLY A 74 1.62 16.59 19.11
CA GLY A 74 0.85 16.00 18.05
C GLY A 74 -0.64 16.19 18.33
N THR A 75 -1.37 16.67 17.34
CA THR A 75 -2.79 17.01 17.49
C THR A 75 -3.61 16.46 16.32
N LEU A 76 -4.86 16.06 16.62
CA LEU A 76 -5.87 15.86 15.59
C LEU A 76 -6.36 17.23 15.13
N THR A 77 -6.28 17.47 13.83
CA THR A 77 -6.59 18.80 13.27
C THR A 77 -7.43 18.64 12.00
N VAL A 78 -8.37 19.55 11.81
CA VAL A 78 -9.09 19.70 10.55
C VAL A 78 -8.40 20.80 9.74
N VAL A 79 -8.03 20.48 8.52
CA VAL A 79 -7.56 21.45 7.51
C VAL A 79 -8.76 21.75 6.61
N PRO A 80 -9.36 22.95 6.74
CA PRO A 80 -10.56 23.28 5.98
C PRO A 80 -10.24 23.52 4.51
N GLY A 81 -11.11 23.00 3.64
CA GLY A 81 -11.06 23.28 2.21
C GLY A 81 -11.70 24.63 1.87
N ASN A 82 -11.38 25.14 0.70
CA ASN A 82 -12.00 26.34 0.18
C ASN A 82 -13.38 26.03 -0.41
N PRO A 83 -14.43 26.79 -0.09
CA PRO A 83 -15.72 26.64 -0.74
C PRO A 83 -15.60 26.75 -2.28
N GLY A 84 -16.20 25.79 -2.98
CA GLY A 84 -16.11 25.66 -4.43
C GLY A 84 -14.92 24.81 -4.93
N ALA A 85 -13.96 24.46 -4.06
CA ALA A 85 -12.92 23.54 -4.40
C ALA A 85 -13.36 22.09 -4.14
N THR A 86 -13.18 21.22 -5.13
CA THR A 86 -13.46 19.78 -5.01
C THR A 86 -12.28 18.98 -4.48
N ALA A 87 -11.06 19.49 -4.66
CA ALA A 87 -9.85 18.86 -4.13
C ALA A 87 -9.67 19.16 -2.65
N ALA A 88 -9.27 18.16 -1.87
CA ALA A 88 -8.88 18.35 -0.49
C ALA A 88 -7.65 19.27 -0.39
N PRO A 89 -7.52 20.09 0.69
CA PRO A 89 -6.39 20.99 0.86
C PRO A 89 -5.06 20.24 0.91
N ALA A 90 -3.99 20.88 0.45
CA ALA A 90 -2.64 20.31 0.51
C ALA A 90 -2.22 20.06 1.96
N LEU A 91 -1.46 19.00 2.17
CA LEU A 91 -0.83 18.72 3.47
C LEU A 91 0.35 19.67 3.69
N THR A 92 0.53 20.12 4.93
CA THR A 92 1.75 20.82 5.33
C THR A 92 2.83 19.77 5.60
N ILE A 93 3.84 19.73 4.76
CA ILE A 93 4.97 18.80 4.88
C ILE A 93 6.25 19.62 4.76
N THR A 94 6.87 19.95 5.89
CA THR A 94 8.14 20.67 5.93
C THR A 94 9.24 19.77 6.48
N ASP A 95 10.47 19.95 6.03
CA ASP A 95 11.57 19.03 6.41
C ASP A 95 11.92 19.05 7.90
N THR A 96 11.81 20.17 8.55
CA THR A 96 12.17 20.35 9.98
C THR A 96 11.06 20.93 10.84
N GLY A 97 9.93 21.31 10.24
CA GLY A 97 8.80 21.92 10.92
C GLY A 97 7.57 21.00 10.95
N VAL A 98 6.40 21.62 10.80
CA VAL A 98 5.11 20.93 10.83
C VAL A 98 5.01 19.84 9.79
N PHE A 99 4.47 18.69 10.19
CA PHE A 99 4.19 17.57 9.31
C PHE A 99 2.76 17.07 9.52
N ASP A 100 1.96 17.12 8.46
CA ASP A 100 0.61 16.58 8.46
C ASP A 100 0.59 15.16 7.89
N LEU A 101 0.01 14.24 8.65
CA LEU A 101 -0.32 12.90 8.20
C LEU A 101 -1.83 12.82 7.96
N ALA A 102 -2.24 12.59 6.70
CA ALA A 102 -3.64 12.49 6.35
C ALA A 102 -4.30 11.26 7.00
N LEU A 103 -5.50 11.45 7.54
CA LEU A 103 -6.37 10.36 8.01
C LEU A 103 -7.55 10.17 7.07
N ALA A 104 -8.22 11.25 6.69
CA ALA A 104 -9.36 11.21 5.77
C ALA A 104 -9.57 12.56 5.09
N SER A 105 -10.15 12.54 3.90
CA SER A 105 -10.81 13.68 3.29
C SER A 105 -12.33 13.57 3.46
N VAL A 106 -12.98 14.72 3.63
CA VAL A 106 -14.40 14.79 3.94
C VAL A 106 -15.07 15.81 3.03
N THR A 107 -15.97 15.32 2.20
CA THR A 107 -16.76 16.17 1.31
C THR A 107 -17.93 16.77 2.10
N VAL A 108 -18.05 18.08 2.07
CA VAL A 108 -19.15 18.84 2.70
C VAL A 108 -19.94 19.52 1.58
N ALA A 109 -21.15 19.03 1.33
CA ALA A 109 -22.02 19.60 0.32
C ALA A 109 -22.54 21.01 0.74
N ALA A 110 -23.02 21.78 -0.24
CA ALA A 110 -23.66 23.05 0.04
C ALA A 110 -24.85 22.86 0.99
N GLY A 111 -24.90 23.64 2.06
CA GLY A 111 -25.97 23.61 3.06
C GLY A 111 -26.06 22.31 3.87
N GLN A 112 -25.08 21.45 3.80
CA GLN A 112 -25.09 20.16 4.53
C GLN A 112 -25.08 20.39 6.04
N THR A 113 -25.94 19.66 6.75
CA THR A 113 -26.07 19.77 8.20
C THR A 113 -25.61 18.50 8.94
N THR A 114 -25.50 17.36 8.25
CA THR A 114 -25.12 16.08 8.83
C THR A 114 -24.25 15.29 7.86
N LEU A 115 -23.19 14.67 8.36
CA LEU A 115 -22.29 13.82 7.57
C LEU A 115 -22.79 12.37 7.54
N SER A 116 -22.54 11.72 6.40
CA SER A 116 -22.74 10.30 6.15
C SER A 116 -21.41 9.58 5.92
N ALA A 117 -21.41 8.27 5.96
CA ALA A 117 -20.20 7.48 5.71
C ALA A 117 -19.65 7.67 4.28
N THR A 118 -20.50 7.99 3.31
CA THR A 118 -20.10 8.24 1.92
C THR A 118 -19.38 9.58 1.73
N ASP A 119 -19.50 10.50 2.69
CA ASP A 119 -18.81 11.78 2.66
C ASP A 119 -17.33 11.67 3.08
N VAL A 120 -16.95 10.55 3.72
CA VAL A 120 -15.61 10.32 4.28
C VAL A 120 -14.82 9.36 3.42
N THR A 121 -13.70 9.81 2.90
CA THR A 121 -12.74 8.98 2.17
C THR A 121 -11.50 8.73 3.05
N ASP A 122 -11.19 7.47 3.29
CA ASP A 122 -10.03 7.07 4.09
C ASP A 122 -8.73 7.34 3.31
N GLU A 123 -7.85 8.17 3.89
CA GLU A 123 -6.54 8.52 3.32
C GLU A 123 -5.38 7.99 4.17
N ARG A 124 -5.67 7.15 5.17
CA ARG A 124 -4.62 6.63 6.05
C ARG A 124 -3.57 5.85 5.28
N VAL A 125 -2.32 6.25 5.48
CA VAL A 125 -1.15 5.50 5.05
C VAL A 125 -0.66 4.70 6.24
N TYR A 126 -0.55 3.40 6.10
CA TYR A 126 -0.08 2.53 7.17
C TYR A 126 1.44 2.38 7.12
N LEU A 127 2.04 2.23 8.30
CA LEU A 127 3.46 1.91 8.39
C LEU A 127 3.76 0.67 7.56
N GLY A 128 4.78 0.75 6.74
CA GLY A 128 5.22 -0.37 5.92
C GLY A 128 5.59 -1.56 6.81
N ASN A 129 4.80 -2.60 6.75
CA ASN A 129 5.06 -3.82 7.48
C ASN A 129 5.84 -4.77 6.59
N VAL A 130 7.17 -4.75 6.72
CA VAL A 130 7.94 -5.95 6.41
C VAL A 130 7.72 -6.90 7.59
N TRP A 131 6.96 -7.93 7.38
CA TRP A 131 6.71 -8.90 8.42
C TRP A 131 7.15 -10.28 7.96
N THR A 132 7.72 -10.99 8.90
CA THR A 132 7.99 -12.39 8.77
C THR A 132 6.89 -13.13 9.49
N THR A 133 5.99 -13.76 8.77
CA THR A 133 5.08 -14.69 9.42
C THR A 133 5.57 -16.10 9.28
N PRO A 134 5.51 -16.85 10.35
CA PRO A 134 5.63 -18.27 10.23
C PRO A 134 4.44 -18.78 9.42
N THR A 135 4.74 -19.70 8.58
CA THR A 135 3.83 -20.61 7.91
C THR A 135 2.56 -20.11 7.28
N ARG A 136 2.39 -20.50 6.15
CA ARG A 136 1.21 -20.34 5.47
C ARG A 136 0.75 -21.57 4.84
N PRO A 137 0.26 -22.63 5.54
CA PRO A 137 -0.53 -23.67 4.93
C PRO A 137 -1.88 -23.06 4.50
N GLY A 138 -2.27 -23.32 3.29
CA GLY A 138 -3.58 -22.99 2.81
C GLY A 138 -3.83 -21.52 2.46
N THR A 139 -5.08 -21.10 2.55
CA THR A 139 -5.58 -19.80 2.12
C THR A 139 -5.45 -18.69 3.15
N THR A 140 -5.13 -19.05 4.40
CA THR A 140 -5.04 -18.07 5.49
C THR A 140 -3.70 -17.40 5.49
N ARG A 141 -3.60 -16.21 4.92
CA ARG A 141 -2.38 -15.42 4.87
C ARG A 141 -2.44 -14.25 5.82
N ASN A 142 -1.29 -13.98 6.42
CA ASN A 142 -1.14 -12.86 7.34
C ASN A 142 -0.15 -11.83 6.74
N PRO A 143 -0.54 -10.56 6.57
CA PRO A 143 -1.82 -9.99 7.00
C PRO A 143 -2.98 -10.52 6.16
N THR A 144 -4.15 -10.52 6.78
CA THR A 144 -5.40 -10.88 6.09
C THR A 144 -5.83 -9.82 5.07
N SER A 145 -5.31 -8.60 5.23
CA SER A 145 -5.54 -7.47 4.34
C SER A 145 -4.19 -6.87 3.90
N PRO A 146 -3.50 -7.52 2.96
CA PRO A 146 -2.22 -7.00 2.47
C PRO A 146 -2.43 -5.78 1.57
N VAL A 147 -1.42 -4.90 1.54
CA VAL A 147 -1.43 -3.68 0.73
C VAL A 147 -0.47 -3.83 -0.44
N ARG A 148 -0.95 -3.53 -1.65
CA ARG A 148 -0.14 -3.54 -2.86
C ARG A 148 1.08 -2.62 -2.72
N GLY A 149 2.25 -3.17 -3.07
CA GLY A 149 3.51 -2.44 -3.05
C GLY A 149 4.08 -2.17 -1.65
N ARG A 150 3.40 -2.62 -0.58
CA ARG A 150 3.84 -2.43 0.81
C ARG A 150 3.91 -3.71 1.63
N SER A 151 3.18 -4.74 1.23
CA SER A 151 3.21 -6.01 1.93
C SER A 151 4.27 -6.93 1.32
N LEU A 152 5.30 -7.17 2.09
CA LEU A 152 6.39 -8.10 1.80
C LEU A 152 6.49 -9.09 2.96
N GLY A 153 6.60 -10.37 2.68
CA GLY A 153 6.71 -11.39 3.71
C GLY A 153 7.62 -12.55 3.30
N PHE A 154 8.17 -13.26 4.28
CA PHE A 154 8.89 -14.48 4.04
C PHE A 154 7.95 -15.68 4.23
N ASN A 155 7.75 -16.45 3.18
CA ASN A 155 6.95 -17.66 3.23
C ASN A 155 7.83 -18.83 3.69
N LEU A 156 7.63 -19.26 4.93
CA LEU A 156 8.42 -20.36 5.51
C LEU A 156 8.18 -21.72 4.82
N THR A 157 7.00 -21.90 4.23
CA THR A 157 6.69 -23.15 3.52
C THR A 157 7.44 -23.24 2.19
N LEU A 158 7.56 -22.12 1.49
CA LEU A 158 8.28 -22.02 0.23
C LEU A 158 9.75 -21.67 0.40
N GLY A 159 10.16 -21.22 1.60
CA GLY A 159 11.52 -20.75 1.85
C GLY A 159 11.88 -19.48 1.05
N ALA A 160 10.90 -18.66 0.68
CA ALA A 160 11.07 -17.53 -0.24
C ALA A 160 10.31 -16.29 0.22
N TYR A 161 10.77 -15.11 -0.24
CA TYR A 161 10.05 -13.86 -0.07
C TYR A 161 8.90 -13.75 -1.06
N GLU A 162 7.77 -13.24 -0.60
CA GLU A 162 6.60 -12.94 -1.40
C GLU A 162 6.20 -11.47 -1.20
N PHE A 163 5.65 -10.87 -2.25
CA PHE A 163 5.03 -9.54 -2.19
C PHE A 163 3.57 -9.62 -2.64
N TRP A 164 2.76 -8.68 -2.15
CA TRP A 164 1.36 -8.56 -2.56
C TRP A 164 1.23 -7.68 -3.81
N ASP A 165 0.70 -8.22 -4.91
CA ASP A 165 0.51 -7.47 -6.17
C ASP A 165 -0.81 -6.68 -6.22
N GLY A 166 -1.65 -6.83 -5.19
CA GLY A 166 -2.99 -6.25 -5.08
C GLY A 166 -4.10 -7.30 -5.18
N SER A 167 -3.77 -8.50 -5.61
CA SER A 167 -4.71 -9.60 -5.85
C SER A 167 -4.20 -10.91 -5.25
N THR A 168 -2.92 -11.21 -5.47
CA THR A 168 -2.28 -12.45 -5.01
C THR A 168 -0.89 -12.20 -4.46
N TRP A 169 -0.40 -13.16 -3.67
CA TRP A 169 0.99 -13.17 -3.23
C TRP A 169 1.87 -13.73 -4.35
N GLN A 170 2.86 -12.96 -4.75
CA GLN A 170 3.83 -13.29 -5.79
C GLN A 170 5.20 -13.52 -5.17
N LEU A 171 5.96 -14.47 -5.71
CA LEU A 171 7.35 -14.65 -5.32
C LEU A 171 8.16 -13.40 -5.71
N LEU A 172 8.94 -12.89 -4.76
CA LEU A 172 9.83 -11.75 -5.01
C LEU A 172 10.97 -12.13 -5.96
N VAL A 173 11.41 -13.37 -5.89
CA VAL A 173 12.36 -13.93 -6.86
C VAL A 173 11.54 -14.71 -7.87
N PRO A 174 11.47 -14.28 -9.13
CA PRO A 174 10.86 -15.08 -10.18
C PRO A 174 11.52 -16.46 -10.18
N ALA A 175 10.74 -17.49 -10.42
CA ALA A 175 11.31 -18.80 -10.71
C ALA A 175 12.41 -18.62 -11.75
N ALA A 176 13.55 -19.27 -11.53
CA ALA A 176 14.64 -19.22 -12.50
C ALA A 176 14.05 -19.57 -13.89
N PRO A 177 14.29 -18.73 -14.89
CA PRO A 177 13.74 -19.01 -16.20
C PRO A 177 14.20 -20.39 -16.66
N THR A 178 13.25 -21.23 -16.98
CA THR A 178 13.57 -22.51 -17.63
C THR A 178 14.03 -22.24 -19.05
N TRP A 179 14.75 -23.15 -19.63
CA TRP A 179 15.17 -23.03 -21.04
C TRP A 179 13.97 -22.73 -21.95
N ALA A 180 12.81 -23.31 -21.66
CA ALA A 180 11.57 -23.08 -22.41
C ALA A 180 11.07 -21.64 -22.38
N THR A 181 11.25 -20.93 -21.25
CA THR A 181 10.73 -19.56 -21.04
C THR A 181 11.72 -18.46 -21.40
N LEU A 182 12.98 -18.76 -21.70
CA LEU A 182 13.96 -17.78 -22.16
C LEU A 182 13.59 -17.27 -23.54
N THR A 183 13.46 -15.95 -23.68
CA THR A 183 13.28 -15.29 -24.97
C THR A 183 14.65 -15.01 -25.62
N GLY A 184 14.74 -15.14 -26.94
CA GLY A 184 15.99 -14.89 -27.66
C GLY A 184 17.07 -15.95 -27.47
N LYS A 185 16.74 -17.10 -26.86
CA LYS A 185 17.65 -18.22 -26.76
C LYS A 185 17.95 -18.77 -28.15
N PRO A 186 19.19 -19.12 -28.45
CA PRO A 186 19.48 -19.83 -29.67
C PRO A 186 18.91 -21.25 -29.55
N SER A 187 18.13 -21.68 -30.53
CA SER A 187 17.72 -23.08 -30.65
C SER A 187 18.86 -23.97 -31.16
N THR A 188 19.80 -23.35 -31.85
CA THR A 188 20.98 -24.03 -32.37
C THR A 188 22.18 -23.08 -32.28
N SER A 189 23.36 -23.63 -32.04
CA SER A 189 24.63 -22.94 -32.12
C SER A 189 25.58 -23.78 -32.98
N THR A 190 26.48 -23.14 -33.69
CA THR A 190 27.48 -23.83 -34.49
C THR A 190 28.84 -23.69 -33.84
N LEU A 191 29.49 -24.79 -33.53
CA LEU A 191 30.85 -24.86 -33.06
C LEU A 191 31.67 -25.73 -34.03
N ASP A 192 32.70 -25.16 -34.60
CA ASP A 192 33.59 -25.83 -35.56
C ASP A 192 32.83 -26.53 -36.70
N GLY A 193 31.82 -25.84 -37.26
CA GLY A 193 30.99 -26.36 -38.35
C GLY A 193 29.95 -27.40 -37.94
N ARG A 194 29.84 -27.73 -36.65
CA ARG A 194 28.87 -28.69 -36.11
C ARG A 194 27.73 -27.97 -35.40
N THR A 195 26.54 -28.45 -35.58
CA THR A 195 25.37 -27.90 -34.93
C THR A 195 25.20 -28.46 -33.52
N ILE A 196 25.07 -27.57 -32.52
CA ILE A 196 24.66 -27.93 -31.17
C ILE A 196 23.18 -27.50 -31.04
N THR A 197 22.31 -28.46 -30.80
CA THR A 197 20.89 -28.23 -30.59
C THR A 197 20.56 -28.50 -29.13
N VAL A 198 19.90 -27.54 -28.49
CA VAL A 198 19.35 -27.68 -27.13
C VAL A 198 17.84 -27.80 -27.25
N SER A 199 17.29 -28.92 -26.83
CA SER A 199 15.86 -29.21 -26.93
C SER A 199 15.42 -30.10 -25.77
N ASP A 200 14.16 -29.93 -25.40
CA ASP A 200 13.46 -30.78 -24.43
C ASP A 200 12.91 -32.09 -25.07
N ASN A 201 13.15 -32.27 -26.36
CA ASN A 201 12.75 -33.48 -27.06
C ASN A 201 13.94 -34.08 -27.80
N ALA A 202 14.02 -35.41 -27.80
CA ALA A 202 14.99 -36.12 -28.60
C ALA A 202 14.82 -35.78 -30.10
N PRO A 203 15.91 -35.73 -30.87
CA PRO A 203 15.82 -35.45 -32.29
C PRO A 203 15.03 -36.55 -33.00
N ALA A 204 14.21 -36.15 -33.97
CA ALA A 204 13.55 -37.14 -34.84
C ALA A 204 14.58 -37.96 -35.59
N ALA A 205 14.29 -39.23 -35.82
CA ALA A 205 15.18 -40.10 -36.56
C ALA A 205 15.51 -39.52 -37.95
N GLY A 206 16.80 -39.43 -38.27
CA GLY A 206 17.27 -38.86 -39.53
C GLY A 206 17.48 -37.35 -39.55
N THR A 207 17.34 -36.66 -38.43
CA THR A 207 17.69 -35.23 -38.29
C THR A 207 19.10 -35.04 -37.79
N GLY A 208 19.80 -34.04 -38.33
CA GLY A 208 21.19 -33.73 -38.00
C GLY A 208 22.23 -34.38 -38.90
N ALA A 209 23.45 -33.89 -38.82
CA ALA A 209 24.61 -34.41 -39.53
C ALA A 209 25.54 -35.20 -38.58
N THR A 210 26.42 -36.03 -39.12
CA THR A 210 27.40 -36.74 -38.31
C THR A 210 28.27 -35.75 -37.52
N GLY A 211 28.20 -35.84 -36.21
CA GLY A 211 28.93 -34.99 -35.27
C GLY A 211 28.13 -33.82 -34.68
N ASP A 212 26.87 -33.65 -35.00
CA ASP A 212 25.97 -32.74 -34.27
C ASP A 212 25.76 -33.25 -32.85
N ILE A 213 25.61 -32.32 -31.92
CA ILE A 213 25.40 -32.59 -30.49
C ILE A 213 23.99 -32.16 -30.13
N TRP A 214 23.26 -33.06 -29.53
CA TRP A 214 21.95 -32.77 -28.94
C TRP A 214 22.08 -32.82 -27.43
N LEU A 215 21.62 -31.76 -26.79
CA LEU A 215 21.53 -31.67 -25.35
C LEU A 215 20.06 -31.69 -24.96
N GLU A 216 19.66 -32.73 -24.27
CA GLU A 216 18.34 -32.89 -23.69
C GLU A 216 18.41 -32.50 -22.22
N TYR A 217 17.42 -31.81 -21.70
CA TYR A 217 17.33 -31.36 -20.30
C TYR A 217 15.97 -31.63 -19.70
#